data_3eac1a756ca0b563fb497221946d9c44
#
_entry.id   3eac1a756ca0b563fb497221946d9c44
#
_cell.length_a   1.000
_cell.length_b   1.000
_cell.length_c   1.000
_cell.angle_alpha   90.00
_cell.angle_beta   90.00
_cell.angle_gamma   90.00
#
_symmetry.space_group_name_H-M   'P 1'
#
loop_
_entity.id
_entity.type
_entity.pdbx_description
1 polymer ?
#
loop_
_entity_poly.entity_id
_entity_poly.type
_entity_poly.pdbx_seq_one_letter_code
_entity_poly.pdbx_strand_id
1 'polypeptide(L)' 'KYQAKIQINGKRKTSKCFDTPSEASQAYIEMLNSL' A
#
# COMPACT_ATOMS: atom_id res chain seq x y z
N LYS A 1 9.01 3.40 -10.28
CA LYS A 1 7.65 3.41 -9.79
C LYS A 1 7.58 2.80 -8.39
N TYR A 2 6.55 3.17 -7.66
CA TYR A 2 6.44 2.79 -6.25
C TYR A 2 5.13 2.06 -6.01
N GLN A 3 5.16 1.10 -5.10
CA GLN A 3 3.99 0.34 -4.71
C GLN A 3 3.92 0.27 -3.20
N ALA A 4 2.70 0.22 -2.67
CA ALA A 4 2.49 -0.04 -1.26
C ALA A 4 2.15 -1.51 -1.08
N LYS A 5 2.86 -2.17 -0.16
CA LYS A 5 2.65 -3.58 0.11
C LYS A 5 2.46 -3.78 1.60
N ILE A 6 1.46 -4.57 1.96
CA ILE A 6 1.24 -4.93 3.37
C ILE A 6 0.95 -6.41 3.45
N GLN A 7 1.21 -6.96 4.62
CA GLN A 7 0.93 -8.37 4.90
C GLN A 7 0.19 -8.46 6.22
N ILE A 8 -0.99 -9.08 6.19
CA ILE A 8 -1.85 -9.17 7.36
C ILE A 8 -2.41 -10.58 7.44
N ASN A 9 -2.21 -11.24 8.60
CA ASN A 9 -2.73 -12.59 8.85
C ASN A 9 -2.38 -13.56 7.72
N GLY A 10 -1.17 -13.45 7.21
CA GLY A 10 -0.71 -14.34 6.15
C GLY A 10 -1.18 -13.95 4.76
N LYS A 11 -1.92 -12.87 4.64
CA LYS A 11 -2.39 -12.40 3.34
C LYS A 11 -1.60 -11.18 2.92
N ARG A 12 -1.31 -11.11 1.64
CA ARG A 12 -0.56 -9.99 1.10
C ARG A 12 -1.46 -9.12 0.23
N LYS A 13 -1.37 -7.83 0.44
CA LYS A 13 -2.08 -6.86 -0.38
C LYS A 13 -1.08 -5.91 -1.01
N THR A 14 -1.32 -5.60 -2.27
CA THR A 14 -0.45 -4.67 -2.99
C THR A 14 -1.32 -3.63 -3.67
N SER A 15 -0.94 -2.37 -3.51
CA SER A 15 -1.64 -1.31 -4.22
C SER A 15 -1.13 -1.24 -5.65
N LYS A 16 -1.75 -0.38 -6.46
CA LYS A 16 -1.27 -0.16 -7.80
C LYS A 16 0.04 0.63 -7.77
N CYS A 17 0.71 0.70 -8.90
CA CYS A 17 1.96 1.44 -9.01
C CYS A 17 1.69 2.94 -9.00
N PHE A 18 2.60 3.69 -8.40
CA PHE A 18 2.54 5.14 -8.34
C PHE A 18 3.84 5.72 -8.86
N ASP A 19 3.76 6.92 -9.39
CA ASP A 19 4.95 7.59 -9.90
C ASP A 19 5.75 8.28 -8.81
N THR A 20 5.12 8.55 -7.67
CA THR A 20 5.80 9.23 -6.57
C THR A 20 5.67 8.41 -5.29
N PRO A 21 6.67 8.47 -4.40
CA PRO A 21 6.59 7.76 -3.13
C PRO A 21 5.51 8.31 -2.20
N SER A 22 5.18 9.60 -2.35
CA SER A 22 4.13 10.22 -1.55
C SER A 22 2.80 9.51 -1.74
N GLU A 23 2.44 9.25 -2.99
CA GLU A 23 1.19 8.58 -3.29
C GLU A 23 1.18 7.15 -2.77
N ALA A 24 2.31 6.46 -2.90
CA ALA A 24 2.41 5.10 -2.38
C ALA A 24 2.25 5.10 -0.87
N SER A 25 2.81 6.09 -0.20
CA SER A 25 2.67 6.23 1.25
C SER A 25 1.21 6.42 1.64
N GLN A 26 0.50 7.28 0.93
CA GLN A 26 -0.91 7.51 1.20
C GLN A 26 -1.73 6.24 1.02
N ALA A 27 -1.45 5.49 -0.04
CA ALA A 27 -2.13 4.23 -0.27
C ALA A 27 -1.87 3.25 0.85
N TYR A 28 -0.64 3.21 1.35
CA TYR A 28 -0.28 2.34 2.45
C TYR A 28 -1.09 2.66 3.70
N ILE A 29 -1.20 3.95 4.01
CA ILE A 29 -1.95 4.40 5.18
C ILE A 29 -3.42 4.01 5.06
N GLU A 30 -3.98 4.19 3.87
CA GLU A 30 -5.39 3.84 3.65
C GLU A 30 -5.61 2.35 3.76
N MET A 31 -4.67 1.55 3.31
CA MET A 31 -4.78 0.12 3.44
C MET A 31 -4.77 -0.30 4.90
N LEU A 32 -3.96 0.35 5.72
CA LEU A 32 -3.94 0.08 7.15
C LEU A 32 -5.25 0.47 7.82
N ASN A 33 -5.84 1.57 7.38
CA ASN A 33 -7.12 2.01 7.94
C ASN A 33 -8.28 1.11 7.56
N SER A 34 -8.13 0.34 6.50
CA SER A 34 -9.19 -0.55 6.03
C SER A 34 -9.22 -1.90 6.74
N LEU A 35 -8.33 -2.10 7.67
CA LEU A 35 -8.23 -3.40 8.37
C LEU A 35 -9.36 -3.68 9.33
#